data_b6ebacfadf0d30d0e2a59797fd211167
#
_entry.id   b6ebacfadf0d30d0e2a59797fd211167
#
_cell.length_a   1.000
_cell.length_b   1.000
_cell.length_c   1.000
_cell.angle_alpha   90.00
_cell.angle_beta   90.00
_cell.angle_gamma   90.00
#
_symmetry.space_group_name_H-M   'P 1'
#
loop_
_entity.id
_entity.type
_entity.pdbx_description
1 polymer ?
#
loop_
_entity_poly.entity_id
_entity_poly.type
_entity_poly.pdbx_seq_one_letter_code
_entity_poly.pdbx_strand_id
1 'polypeptide(L)'
;MIRPLPFPLRLPVFAAPMFLISGPELVLEACKAGIIGAFPTPNARPIEMLETWMRQITEGLAQARDAQGASTVGPWCANLVTHSSNTRLAEDLALVAKYRPPVVVTALGSPKPAIEVVHGYGGLVFADVIGIALAKKAVAAGADGLACVSAGAGGHTGFLSPFAFVSAVREFFDGYVIVGGGISDGWGVAGAVASGADFVYMGTRFIPTVESLAPQAYKQMLVDCNVDDLIISAGISGTPASWLKPSLRANGLDPDNMPDAPGRQYDSNQSFAGKKWTEVWAAGQGLGTIKAVEPVSAVVDRLAKEYAQALARLRGLPYPTPHNQ
;
A
#
# COMPACT_ATOMS: atom_id res chain seq x y z
N MET A 1 -16.96 17.95 -3.99
CA MET A 1 -18.04 16.96 -3.72
C MET A 1 -17.40 15.69 -3.17
N ILE A 2 -17.99 15.05 -2.16
CA ILE A 2 -17.52 13.73 -1.69
C ILE A 2 -17.89 12.72 -2.77
N ARG A 3 -16.89 12.06 -3.38
CA ARG A 3 -17.10 10.98 -4.33
C ARG A 3 -17.48 9.72 -3.54
N PRO A 4 -18.53 8.98 -3.92
CA PRO A 4 -18.82 7.70 -3.29
C PRO A 4 -17.69 6.72 -3.56
N LEU A 5 -17.35 5.90 -2.55
CA LEU A 5 -16.39 4.82 -2.74
C LEU A 5 -16.92 3.83 -3.78
N PRO A 6 -16.08 3.33 -4.68
CA PRO A 6 -16.52 2.44 -5.76
C PRO A 6 -16.87 1.04 -5.27
N PHE A 7 -16.59 0.74 -4.01
CA PHE A 7 -16.82 -0.57 -3.39
C PHE A 7 -17.40 -0.42 -1.98
N PRO A 8 -18.24 -1.36 -1.52
CA PRO A 8 -18.62 -1.45 -0.13
C PRO A 8 -17.39 -1.85 0.70
N LEU A 9 -16.99 -1.00 1.64
CA LEU A 9 -15.85 -1.25 2.53
C LEU A 9 -16.25 -0.95 3.97
N ARG A 10 -15.71 -1.74 4.88
CA ARG A 10 -15.78 -1.46 6.31
C ARG A 10 -14.94 -0.25 6.70
N LEU A 11 -13.76 -0.14 6.08
CA LEU A 11 -12.82 0.98 6.21
C LEU A 11 -12.21 1.31 4.85
N PRO A 12 -11.95 2.57 4.55
CA PRO A 12 -11.30 3.00 3.31
C PRO A 12 -9.78 2.74 3.37
N VAL A 13 -9.39 1.49 3.57
CA VAL A 13 -8.00 1.07 3.80
C VAL A 13 -7.60 0.00 2.80
N PHE A 14 -6.41 0.15 2.26
CA PHE A 14 -5.66 -0.90 1.58
C PHE A 14 -4.63 -1.51 2.54
N ALA A 15 -4.63 -2.83 2.71
CA ALA A 15 -3.42 -3.53 3.09
C ALA A 15 -2.47 -3.40 1.90
N ALA A 16 -1.51 -2.47 1.99
CA ALA A 16 -0.69 -2.04 0.87
C ALA A 16 0.11 -3.20 0.25
N PRO A 17 0.37 -3.18 -1.07
CA PRO A 17 1.21 -4.17 -1.70
C PRO A 17 2.65 -4.05 -1.20
N MET A 18 3.17 -5.10 -0.61
CA MET A 18 4.52 -5.13 -0.02
C MET A 18 5.36 -6.23 -0.66
N PHE A 19 6.52 -5.83 -1.20
CA PHE A 19 7.43 -6.76 -1.85
C PHE A 19 7.91 -7.85 -0.88
N LEU A 20 7.82 -9.12 -1.29
CA LEU A 20 8.13 -10.33 -0.52
C LEU A 20 7.28 -10.59 0.74
N ILE A 21 6.29 -9.74 1.03
CA ILE A 21 5.50 -9.81 2.26
C ILE A 21 4.03 -10.09 2.00
N SER A 22 3.44 -9.41 1.01
CA SER A 22 2.04 -9.63 0.66
C SER A 22 1.90 -10.90 -0.20
N GLY A 23 1.16 -11.86 0.33
CA GLY A 23 0.78 -13.10 -0.34
C GLY A 23 -0.73 -13.28 -0.41
N PRO A 24 -1.21 -14.36 -1.00
CA PRO A 24 -2.64 -14.58 -1.20
C PRO A 24 -3.42 -14.66 0.12
N GLU A 25 -2.83 -15.21 1.19
CA GLU A 25 -3.48 -15.33 2.49
C GLU A 25 -3.72 -13.95 3.11
N LEU A 26 -2.72 -13.07 3.12
CA LEU A 26 -2.87 -11.69 3.58
C LEU A 26 -3.95 -10.94 2.77
N VAL A 27 -3.97 -11.11 1.45
CA VAL A 27 -4.98 -10.48 0.57
C VAL A 27 -6.37 -10.98 0.91
N LEU A 28 -6.56 -12.30 1.03
CA LEU A 28 -7.84 -12.92 1.36
C LEU A 28 -8.38 -12.43 2.69
N GLU A 29 -7.57 -12.48 3.75
CA GLU A 29 -8.01 -12.08 5.09
C GLU A 29 -8.27 -10.58 5.19
N ALA A 30 -7.51 -9.73 4.48
CA ALA A 30 -7.81 -8.31 4.37
C ALA A 30 -9.17 -8.05 3.70
N CYS A 31 -9.45 -8.72 2.57
CA CYS A 31 -10.73 -8.58 1.90
C CYS A 31 -11.90 -9.14 2.74
N LYS A 32 -11.75 -10.28 3.40
CA LYS A 32 -12.75 -10.84 4.32
C LYS A 32 -13.03 -9.92 5.51
N ALA A 33 -12.03 -9.18 5.98
CA ALA A 33 -12.18 -8.18 7.04
C ALA A 33 -12.85 -6.87 6.57
N GLY A 34 -13.17 -6.74 5.27
CA GLY A 34 -13.88 -5.60 4.68
C GLY A 34 -12.99 -4.43 4.27
N ILE A 35 -11.72 -4.67 4.03
CA ILE A 35 -10.77 -3.69 3.45
C ILE A 35 -10.23 -4.20 2.11
N ILE A 36 -9.40 -3.43 1.43
CA ILE A 36 -8.79 -3.84 0.16
C ILE A 36 -7.47 -4.56 0.44
N GLY A 37 -7.38 -5.83 0.04
CA GLY A 37 -6.14 -6.60 0.08
C GLY A 37 -5.34 -6.42 -1.20
N ALA A 38 -4.03 -6.16 -1.11
CA ALA A 38 -3.19 -5.94 -2.27
C ALA A 38 -1.88 -6.74 -2.21
N PHE A 39 -1.39 -7.19 -3.39
CA PHE A 39 -0.06 -7.79 -3.50
C PHE A 39 0.64 -7.37 -4.79
N PRO A 40 1.99 -7.26 -4.79
CA PRO A 40 2.78 -7.01 -5.98
C PRO A 40 2.92 -8.28 -6.81
N THR A 41 2.64 -8.23 -8.13
CA THR A 41 2.80 -9.40 -9.01
C THR A 41 4.22 -9.98 -9.01
N PRO A 42 5.31 -9.19 -8.82
CA PRO A 42 6.65 -9.74 -8.68
C PRO A 42 6.89 -10.64 -7.45
N ASN A 43 5.97 -10.68 -6.48
CA ASN A 43 6.10 -11.59 -5.34
C ASN A 43 5.90 -13.06 -5.75
N ALA A 44 5.08 -13.29 -6.75
CA ALA A 44 4.83 -14.62 -7.29
C ALA A 44 5.73 -14.89 -8.51
N ARG A 45 6.68 -15.82 -8.36
CA ARG A 45 7.63 -16.25 -9.39
C ARG A 45 7.76 -17.77 -9.32
N PRO A 46 7.68 -18.48 -10.44
CA PRO A 46 7.48 -18.01 -11.81
C PRO A 46 6.02 -17.58 -12.11
N ILE A 47 5.68 -17.36 -13.41
CA ILE A 47 4.37 -16.86 -13.82
C ILE A 47 3.20 -17.78 -13.43
N GLU A 48 3.44 -19.09 -13.40
CA GLU A 48 2.47 -20.12 -12.98
C GLU A 48 2.10 -19.96 -11.49
N MET A 49 3.04 -19.49 -10.68
CA MET A 49 2.76 -19.14 -9.29
C MET A 49 1.85 -17.92 -9.21
N LEU A 50 2.05 -16.89 -10.05
CA LEU A 50 1.16 -15.72 -10.11
C LEU A 50 -0.25 -16.14 -10.50
N GLU A 51 -0.39 -17.00 -11.48
CA GLU A 51 -1.68 -17.55 -11.86
C GLU A 51 -2.35 -18.31 -10.72
N THR A 52 -1.58 -19.14 -10.02
CA THR A 52 -2.06 -19.87 -8.85
C THR A 52 -2.55 -18.94 -7.74
N TRP A 53 -1.81 -17.88 -7.43
CA TRP A 53 -2.20 -16.90 -6.42
C TRP A 53 -3.46 -16.13 -6.82
N MET A 54 -3.54 -15.65 -8.06
CA MET A 54 -4.72 -14.93 -8.54
C MET A 54 -5.97 -15.82 -8.53
N ARG A 55 -5.84 -17.09 -8.90
CA ARG A 55 -6.92 -18.08 -8.82
C ARG A 55 -7.35 -18.31 -7.38
N GLN A 56 -6.41 -18.58 -6.46
CA GLN A 56 -6.68 -18.77 -5.04
C GLN A 56 -7.43 -17.60 -4.43
N ILE A 57 -7.01 -16.36 -4.73
CA ILE A 57 -7.66 -15.15 -4.26
C ILE A 57 -9.07 -15.05 -4.84
N THR A 58 -9.25 -15.24 -6.14
CA THR A 58 -10.55 -15.09 -6.81
C THR A 58 -11.56 -16.12 -6.29
N GLU A 59 -11.16 -17.40 -6.21
CA GLU A 59 -12.02 -18.49 -5.71
C GLU A 59 -12.32 -18.30 -4.21
N GLY A 60 -11.31 -17.97 -3.40
CA GLY A 60 -11.48 -17.75 -1.97
C GLY A 60 -12.40 -16.56 -1.64
N LEU A 61 -12.33 -15.49 -2.45
CA LEU A 61 -13.23 -14.34 -2.28
C LEU A 61 -14.66 -14.67 -2.76
N ALA A 62 -14.85 -15.48 -3.79
CA ALA A 62 -16.17 -15.95 -4.18
C ALA A 62 -16.83 -16.74 -3.04
N GLN A 63 -16.11 -17.71 -2.46
CA GLN A 63 -16.58 -18.47 -1.30
C GLN A 63 -16.89 -17.59 -0.08
N ALA A 64 -16.03 -16.60 0.19
CA ALA A 64 -16.25 -15.66 1.29
C ALA A 64 -17.50 -14.81 1.09
N ARG A 65 -17.79 -14.35 -0.13
CA ARG A 65 -19.00 -13.59 -0.46
C ARG A 65 -20.27 -14.41 -0.31
N ASP A 66 -20.21 -15.69 -0.68
CA ASP A 66 -21.34 -16.61 -0.50
C ASP A 66 -21.62 -16.86 1.00
N ALA A 67 -20.56 -16.94 1.83
CA ALA A 67 -20.69 -17.22 3.26
C ALA A 67 -21.05 -15.99 4.11
N GLN A 68 -20.50 -14.82 3.80
CA GLN A 68 -20.57 -13.60 4.63
C GLN A 68 -21.48 -12.52 4.04
N GLY A 69 -21.89 -12.66 2.77
CA GLY A 69 -22.57 -11.63 2.01
C GLY A 69 -21.61 -10.73 1.20
N ALA A 70 -21.99 -10.45 -0.03
CA ALA A 70 -21.15 -9.72 -0.99
C ALA A 70 -20.75 -8.30 -0.54
N SER A 71 -21.57 -7.65 0.28
CA SER A 71 -21.33 -6.28 0.75
C SER A 71 -20.34 -6.18 1.90
N THR A 72 -19.94 -7.29 2.51
CA THR A 72 -19.01 -7.31 3.64
C THR A 72 -17.58 -7.65 3.24
N VAL A 73 -17.38 -8.20 2.04
CA VAL A 73 -16.08 -8.64 1.53
C VAL A 73 -15.51 -7.58 0.59
N GLY A 74 -14.36 -7.02 0.96
CA GLY A 74 -13.67 -6.03 0.14
C GLY A 74 -13.12 -6.61 -1.18
N PRO A 75 -12.76 -5.75 -2.15
CA PRO A 75 -12.12 -6.16 -3.39
C PRO A 75 -10.63 -6.44 -3.16
N TRP A 76 -10.04 -7.19 -4.09
CA TRP A 76 -8.58 -7.34 -4.12
C TRP A 76 -7.94 -6.45 -5.18
N CYS A 77 -6.65 -6.20 -5.00
CA CYS A 77 -5.85 -5.34 -5.84
C CYS A 77 -4.56 -6.04 -6.28
N ALA A 78 -4.26 -5.99 -7.58
CA ALA A 78 -2.96 -6.39 -8.12
C ALA A 78 -2.07 -5.15 -8.29
N ASN A 79 -0.83 -5.21 -7.81
CA ASN A 79 0.15 -4.15 -8.06
C ASN A 79 1.13 -4.61 -9.14
N LEU A 80 1.18 -3.83 -10.24
CA LEU A 80 1.97 -4.11 -11.44
C LEU A 80 3.19 -3.18 -11.52
N VAL A 81 4.36 -3.76 -11.76
CA VAL A 81 5.54 -2.98 -12.17
C VAL A 81 5.47 -2.72 -13.67
N THR A 82 5.22 -1.46 -14.04
CA THR A 82 5.08 -1.04 -15.46
C THR A 82 6.34 -0.40 -16.03
N HIS A 83 7.49 -0.55 -15.36
CA HIS A 83 8.78 -0.10 -15.87
C HIS A 83 9.17 -0.87 -17.13
N SER A 84 9.81 -0.20 -18.09
CA SER A 84 10.20 -0.79 -19.39
C SER A 84 11.16 -1.97 -19.28
N SER A 85 11.88 -2.11 -18.16
CA SER A 85 12.74 -3.28 -17.89
C SER A 85 11.98 -4.49 -17.36
N ASN A 86 10.68 -4.39 -17.09
CA ASN A 86 9.87 -5.56 -16.70
C ASN A 86 9.54 -6.41 -17.92
N THR A 87 10.33 -7.44 -18.17
CA THR A 87 10.14 -8.36 -19.30
C THR A 87 8.90 -9.24 -19.18
N ARG A 88 8.33 -9.37 -17.96
CA ARG A 88 7.14 -10.19 -17.67
C ARG A 88 5.81 -9.40 -17.78
N LEU A 89 5.84 -8.09 -18.04
CA LEU A 89 4.65 -7.24 -17.99
C LEU A 89 3.50 -7.74 -18.90
N ALA A 90 3.82 -8.24 -20.09
CA ALA A 90 2.80 -8.75 -21.01
C ALA A 90 2.07 -9.98 -20.45
N GLU A 91 2.81 -10.90 -19.82
CA GLU A 91 2.25 -12.08 -19.17
C GLU A 91 1.43 -11.71 -17.91
N ASP A 92 1.96 -10.79 -17.11
CA ASP A 92 1.22 -10.24 -15.95
C ASP A 92 -0.11 -9.61 -16.37
N LEU A 93 -0.14 -8.82 -17.45
CA LEU A 93 -1.34 -8.21 -17.99
C LEU A 93 -2.34 -9.25 -18.55
N ALA A 94 -1.86 -10.33 -19.16
CA ALA A 94 -2.72 -11.43 -19.60
C ALA A 94 -3.45 -12.09 -18.42
N LEU A 95 -2.76 -12.29 -17.29
CA LEU A 95 -3.37 -12.80 -16.06
C LEU A 95 -4.32 -11.79 -15.43
N VAL A 96 -3.99 -10.50 -15.46
CA VAL A 96 -4.91 -9.42 -15.02
C VAL A 96 -6.20 -9.45 -15.84
N ALA A 97 -6.12 -9.57 -17.17
CA ALA A 97 -7.29 -9.69 -18.04
C ALA A 97 -8.14 -10.94 -17.72
N LYS A 98 -7.47 -12.06 -17.36
CA LYS A 98 -8.12 -13.33 -17.03
C LYS A 98 -8.84 -13.28 -15.68
N TYR A 99 -8.17 -12.79 -14.62
CA TYR A 99 -8.66 -12.82 -13.24
C TYR A 99 -9.38 -11.54 -12.81
N ARG A 100 -9.30 -10.47 -13.60
CA ARG A 100 -10.05 -9.22 -13.48
C ARG A 100 -10.04 -8.61 -12.07
N PRO A 101 -8.86 -8.31 -11.47
CA PRO A 101 -8.82 -7.60 -10.20
C PRO A 101 -9.62 -6.30 -10.30
N PRO A 102 -10.55 -6.02 -9.37
CA PRO A 102 -11.33 -4.79 -9.41
C PRO A 102 -10.48 -3.52 -9.38
N VAL A 103 -9.28 -3.61 -8.80
CA VAL A 103 -8.30 -2.53 -8.71
C VAL A 103 -6.95 -3.03 -9.17
N VAL A 104 -6.28 -2.22 -9.97
CA VAL A 104 -4.86 -2.40 -10.33
C VAL A 104 -4.11 -1.14 -9.95
N VAL A 105 -2.99 -1.31 -9.23
CA VAL A 105 -2.07 -0.21 -8.93
C VAL A 105 -0.81 -0.41 -9.76
N THR A 106 -0.40 0.60 -10.52
CA THR A 106 0.84 0.57 -11.31
C THR A 106 1.96 1.27 -10.55
N ALA A 107 3.13 0.66 -10.54
CA ALA A 107 4.32 1.18 -9.87
C ALA A 107 5.51 1.30 -10.82
N LEU A 108 6.41 2.22 -10.53
CA LEU A 108 7.71 2.42 -11.19
C LEU A 108 7.66 2.79 -12.67
N GLY A 109 6.48 2.96 -13.27
CA GLY A 109 6.31 3.29 -14.68
C GLY A 109 5.01 4.02 -14.99
N SER A 110 4.68 4.11 -16.27
CA SER A 110 3.42 4.71 -16.73
C SER A 110 2.24 3.76 -16.49
N PRO A 111 1.04 4.26 -16.10
CA PRO A 111 -0.15 3.42 -15.99
C PRO A 111 -0.72 2.99 -17.36
N LYS A 112 -0.32 3.62 -18.46
CA LYS A 112 -0.87 3.37 -19.80
C LYS A 112 -1.00 1.89 -20.19
N PRO A 113 0.02 1.01 -19.98
CA PRO A 113 -0.10 -0.38 -20.37
C PRO A 113 -1.22 -1.15 -19.66
N ALA A 114 -1.57 -0.73 -18.43
CA ALA A 114 -2.62 -1.37 -17.65
C ALA A 114 -4.02 -0.82 -17.96
N ILE A 115 -4.14 0.44 -18.38
CA ILE A 115 -5.41 1.16 -18.52
C ILE A 115 -6.33 0.44 -19.52
N GLU A 116 -5.84 0.15 -20.73
CA GLU A 116 -6.67 -0.48 -21.77
C GLU A 116 -7.20 -1.85 -21.31
N VAL A 117 -6.34 -2.66 -20.71
CA VAL A 117 -6.71 -4.00 -20.22
C VAL A 117 -7.73 -3.92 -19.08
N VAL A 118 -7.46 -3.05 -18.10
CA VAL A 118 -8.27 -2.97 -16.86
C VAL A 118 -9.61 -2.30 -17.12
N HIS A 119 -9.63 -1.20 -17.89
CA HIS A 119 -10.87 -0.55 -18.29
C HIS A 119 -11.72 -1.46 -19.19
N GLY A 120 -11.11 -2.34 -19.98
CA GLY A 120 -11.83 -3.30 -20.83
C GLY A 120 -12.75 -4.26 -20.07
N TYR A 121 -12.52 -4.48 -18.76
CA TYR A 121 -13.42 -5.27 -17.91
C TYR A 121 -14.09 -4.43 -16.78
N GLY A 122 -13.98 -3.11 -16.81
CA GLY A 122 -14.59 -2.20 -15.84
C GLY A 122 -13.87 -2.06 -14.51
N GLY A 123 -12.58 -2.45 -14.42
CA GLY A 123 -11.73 -2.24 -13.26
C GLY A 123 -11.17 -0.82 -13.21
N LEU A 124 -10.51 -0.47 -12.10
CA LEU A 124 -9.89 0.83 -11.86
C LEU A 124 -8.37 0.74 -11.86
N VAL A 125 -7.71 1.74 -12.46
CA VAL A 125 -6.25 1.85 -12.48
C VAL A 125 -5.80 3.02 -11.62
N PHE A 126 -4.99 2.71 -10.62
CA PHE A 126 -4.29 3.70 -9.80
C PHE A 126 -2.81 3.74 -10.16
N ALA A 127 -2.16 4.86 -9.92
CA ALA A 127 -0.72 4.99 -10.13
C ALA A 127 -0.01 5.36 -8.82
N ASP A 128 1.03 4.61 -8.44
CA ASP A 128 1.93 4.99 -7.35
C ASP A 128 2.74 6.22 -7.74
N VAL A 129 2.66 7.25 -6.92
CA VAL A 129 3.35 8.53 -7.15
C VAL A 129 4.00 9.04 -5.85
N ILE A 130 5.19 9.62 -5.97
CA ILE A 130 5.96 10.18 -4.86
C ILE A 130 6.10 11.70 -4.92
N GLY A 131 5.40 12.36 -5.87
CA GLY A 131 5.46 13.80 -6.03
C GLY A 131 4.51 14.32 -7.10
N ILE A 132 4.29 15.63 -7.11
CA ILE A 132 3.28 16.32 -7.92
C ILE A 132 3.51 16.14 -9.43
N ALA A 133 4.77 16.19 -9.88
CA ALA A 133 5.08 16.02 -11.30
C ALA A 133 4.68 14.63 -11.82
N LEU A 134 4.90 13.57 -11.01
CA LEU A 134 4.48 12.21 -11.37
C LEU A 134 2.96 12.06 -11.28
N ALA A 135 2.32 12.68 -10.29
CA ALA A 135 0.87 12.71 -10.15
C ALA A 135 0.21 13.31 -11.42
N LYS A 136 0.66 14.48 -11.86
CA LYS A 136 0.16 15.12 -13.10
C LYS A 136 0.38 14.25 -14.35
N LYS A 137 1.51 13.56 -14.46
CA LYS A 137 1.78 12.62 -15.56
C LYS A 137 0.83 11.41 -15.54
N ALA A 138 0.55 10.86 -14.36
CA ALA A 138 -0.38 9.73 -14.20
C ALA A 138 -1.83 10.13 -14.56
N VAL A 139 -2.27 11.32 -14.12
CA VAL A 139 -3.58 11.88 -14.50
C VAL A 139 -3.68 12.08 -16.02
N ALA A 140 -2.67 12.69 -16.63
CA ALA A 140 -2.62 12.88 -18.07
C ALA A 140 -2.57 11.56 -18.87
N ALA A 141 -2.12 10.49 -18.23
CA ALA A 141 -2.12 9.15 -18.81
C ALA A 141 -3.50 8.44 -18.70
N GLY A 142 -4.44 8.98 -17.90
CA GLY A 142 -5.79 8.45 -17.75
C GLY A 142 -5.99 7.56 -16.51
N ALA A 143 -5.14 7.67 -15.49
CA ALA A 143 -5.35 6.95 -14.23
C ALA A 143 -6.62 7.40 -13.52
N ASP A 144 -7.41 6.45 -12.99
CA ASP A 144 -8.63 6.72 -12.23
C ASP A 144 -8.33 7.23 -10.81
N GLY A 145 -7.14 6.90 -10.33
CA GLY A 145 -6.69 7.27 -9.00
C GLY A 145 -5.17 7.39 -8.88
N LEU A 146 -4.75 8.04 -7.81
CA LEU A 146 -3.35 8.23 -7.43
C LEU A 146 -3.10 7.60 -6.08
N ALA A 147 -2.06 6.80 -5.96
CA ALA A 147 -1.56 6.30 -4.68
C ALA A 147 -0.33 7.16 -4.29
N CYS A 148 -0.60 8.14 -3.43
CA CYS A 148 0.36 9.13 -2.97
C CYS A 148 1.23 8.55 -1.86
N VAL A 149 2.42 8.06 -2.23
CA VAL A 149 3.42 7.57 -1.27
C VAL A 149 4.15 8.76 -0.67
N SER A 150 3.85 9.05 0.59
CA SER A 150 4.25 10.26 1.30
C SER A 150 5.48 10.02 2.20
N ALA A 151 5.98 11.07 2.81
CA ALA A 151 6.94 10.96 3.90
C ALA A 151 6.38 10.10 5.04
N GLY A 152 7.24 9.28 5.63
CA GLY A 152 6.84 8.33 6.68
C GLY A 152 6.40 6.96 6.17
N ALA A 153 6.35 6.73 4.85
CA ALA A 153 6.15 5.40 4.29
C ALA A 153 7.35 4.49 4.57
N GLY A 154 7.10 3.20 4.80
CA GLY A 154 8.13 2.15 4.90
C GLY A 154 8.57 1.70 3.51
N GLY A 155 9.82 1.21 3.40
CA GLY A 155 10.40 0.96 2.10
C GLY A 155 10.61 2.26 1.34
N HIS A 156 10.42 2.26 0.02
CA HIS A 156 10.50 3.49 -0.76
C HIS A 156 9.55 4.56 -0.21
N THR A 157 10.05 5.76 0.03
CA THR A 157 9.30 6.85 0.68
C THR A 157 9.37 8.14 -0.13
N GLY A 158 8.31 8.96 0.00
CA GLY A 158 8.26 10.31 -0.56
C GLY A 158 8.82 11.35 0.40
N PHE A 159 8.83 12.61 -0.06
CA PHE A 159 9.29 13.77 0.73
C PHE A 159 8.14 14.62 1.26
N LEU A 160 6.98 14.59 0.58
CA LEU A 160 5.81 15.36 0.99
C LEU A 160 5.13 14.70 2.17
N SER A 161 4.70 15.48 3.16
CA SER A 161 3.81 14.97 4.21
C SER A 161 2.48 14.52 3.61
N PRO A 162 1.77 13.56 4.21
CA PRO A 162 0.47 13.09 3.71
C PRO A 162 -0.52 14.23 3.46
N PHE A 163 -0.67 15.16 4.41
CA PHE A 163 -1.59 16.29 4.29
C PHE A 163 -1.24 17.22 3.13
N ALA A 164 0.03 17.64 3.02
CA ALA A 164 0.46 18.52 1.95
C ALA A 164 0.31 17.86 0.57
N PHE A 165 0.56 16.55 0.49
CA PHE A 165 0.45 15.83 -0.78
C PHE A 165 -1.01 15.73 -1.23
N VAL A 166 -1.93 15.35 -0.34
CA VAL A 166 -3.36 15.26 -0.66
C VAL A 166 -3.89 16.64 -1.08
N SER A 167 -3.63 17.70 -0.31
CA SER A 167 -4.07 19.06 -0.65
C SER A 167 -3.57 19.50 -2.03
N ALA A 168 -2.28 19.30 -2.32
CA ALA A 168 -1.70 19.68 -3.60
C ALA A 168 -2.24 18.86 -4.80
N VAL A 169 -2.59 17.60 -4.59
CA VAL A 169 -3.20 16.75 -5.62
C VAL A 169 -4.63 17.20 -5.89
N ARG A 170 -5.40 17.56 -4.87
CA ARG A 170 -6.79 18.02 -5.00
C ARG A 170 -6.94 19.32 -5.77
N GLU A 171 -5.89 20.14 -5.90
CA GLU A 171 -5.90 21.35 -6.74
C GLU A 171 -6.10 21.05 -8.23
N PHE A 172 -5.79 19.83 -8.69
CA PHE A 172 -5.86 19.49 -10.13
C PHE A 172 -6.49 18.13 -10.43
N PHE A 173 -6.90 17.37 -9.43
CA PHE A 173 -7.40 16.01 -9.63
C PHE A 173 -8.60 15.69 -8.75
N ASP A 174 -9.74 15.40 -9.40
CA ASP A 174 -10.99 14.99 -8.75
C ASP A 174 -11.19 13.48 -8.70
N GLY A 175 -10.25 12.68 -9.22
CA GLY A 175 -10.24 11.22 -9.15
C GLY A 175 -9.97 10.69 -7.74
N TYR A 176 -9.83 9.38 -7.59
CA TYR A 176 -9.56 8.76 -6.30
C TYR A 176 -8.13 9.02 -5.81
N VAL A 177 -7.99 9.34 -4.54
CA VAL A 177 -6.69 9.57 -3.89
C VAL A 177 -6.50 8.59 -2.75
N ILE A 178 -5.50 7.73 -2.87
CA ILE A 178 -4.96 6.92 -1.78
C ILE A 178 -3.78 7.71 -1.19
N VAL A 179 -3.64 7.75 0.13
CA VAL A 179 -2.47 8.31 0.79
C VAL A 179 -1.83 7.30 1.73
N GLY A 180 -0.52 7.16 1.66
CA GLY A 180 0.26 6.30 2.56
C GLY A 180 1.50 7.03 3.08
N GLY A 181 1.84 6.80 4.35
CA GLY A 181 2.99 7.39 5.02
C GLY A 181 2.69 7.68 6.50
N GLY A 182 3.23 6.86 7.39
CA GLY A 182 3.10 7.02 8.83
C GLY A 182 1.70 6.76 9.41
N ILE A 183 0.74 6.31 8.62
CA ILE A 183 -0.63 6.01 9.05
C ILE A 183 -0.71 4.54 9.47
N SER A 184 -1.14 4.26 10.71
CA SER A 184 -1.12 2.90 11.28
C SER A 184 -2.25 2.61 12.28
N ASP A 185 -3.14 3.57 12.50
CA ASP A 185 -4.29 3.46 13.40
C ASP A 185 -5.54 4.10 12.78
N GLY A 186 -6.70 3.89 13.42
CA GLY A 186 -7.96 4.42 12.94
C GLY A 186 -8.08 5.95 13.04
N TRP A 187 -7.34 6.58 13.95
CA TRP A 187 -7.24 8.03 14.06
C TRP A 187 -6.56 8.63 12.84
N GLY A 188 -5.45 8.02 12.42
CA GLY A 188 -4.74 8.40 11.20
C GLY A 188 -5.59 8.19 9.94
N VAL A 189 -6.39 7.11 9.87
CA VAL A 189 -7.37 6.92 8.78
C VAL A 189 -8.37 8.06 8.74
N ALA A 190 -8.97 8.43 9.87
CA ALA A 190 -9.91 9.53 9.93
C ALA A 190 -9.27 10.88 9.54
N GLY A 191 -8.04 11.12 9.98
CA GLY A 191 -7.27 12.32 9.60
C GLY A 191 -6.98 12.38 8.10
N ALA A 192 -6.60 11.27 7.48
CA ALA A 192 -6.36 11.19 6.05
C ALA A 192 -7.64 11.45 5.23
N VAL A 193 -8.76 10.83 5.62
CA VAL A 193 -10.06 11.07 4.97
C VAL A 193 -10.48 12.53 5.14
N ALA A 194 -10.34 13.09 6.35
CA ALA A 194 -10.65 14.50 6.61
C ALA A 194 -9.78 15.47 5.79
N SER A 195 -8.56 15.08 5.43
CA SER A 195 -7.68 15.89 4.57
C SER A 195 -8.03 15.83 3.08
N GLY A 196 -8.97 14.97 2.69
CA GLY A 196 -9.42 14.82 1.31
C GLY A 196 -8.95 13.55 0.60
N ALA A 197 -8.29 12.60 1.27
CA ALA A 197 -8.02 11.27 0.72
C ALA A 197 -9.29 10.43 0.68
N ASP A 198 -9.44 9.58 -0.34
CA ASP A 198 -10.52 8.59 -0.42
C ASP A 198 -10.14 7.29 0.27
N PHE A 199 -8.85 6.94 0.25
CA PHE A 199 -8.33 5.72 0.82
C PHE A 199 -6.98 5.95 1.50
N VAL A 200 -6.61 4.99 2.35
CA VAL A 200 -5.32 4.95 3.04
C VAL A 200 -4.54 3.69 2.66
N TYR A 201 -3.26 3.83 2.35
CA TYR A 201 -2.30 2.73 2.27
C TYR A 201 -1.67 2.48 3.63
N MET A 202 -1.79 1.24 4.12
CA MET A 202 -1.09 0.75 5.30
C MET A 202 -0.22 -0.46 4.94
N GLY A 203 1.10 -0.28 4.93
CA GLY A 203 2.05 -1.40 4.76
C GLY A 203 2.51 -1.95 6.10
N THR A 204 3.30 -1.17 6.82
CA THR A 204 3.98 -1.57 8.06
C THR A 204 3.03 -2.18 9.10
N ARG A 205 1.80 -1.69 9.21
CA ARG A 205 0.79 -2.21 10.13
C ARG A 205 0.39 -3.66 9.84
N PHE A 206 0.46 -4.08 8.56
CA PHE A 206 0.09 -5.43 8.13
C PHE A 206 1.29 -6.39 7.99
N ILE A 207 2.54 -5.91 8.15
CA ILE A 207 3.72 -6.80 8.14
C ILE A 207 3.66 -7.79 9.32
N PRO A 208 3.44 -7.37 10.60
CA PRO A 208 3.38 -8.28 11.72
C PRO A 208 1.98 -8.90 11.88
N THR A 209 1.39 -9.36 10.79
CA THR A 209 0.18 -10.18 10.83
C THR A 209 0.51 -11.66 10.64
N VAL A 210 -0.37 -12.53 11.13
CA VAL A 210 -0.18 -13.99 11.03
C VAL A 210 -0.07 -14.40 9.57
N GLU A 211 -0.87 -13.79 8.72
CA GLU A 211 -1.07 -14.12 7.30
C GLU A 211 -0.01 -13.53 6.35
N SER A 212 0.82 -12.61 6.82
CA SER A 212 1.90 -12.06 5.99
C SER A 212 3.03 -13.07 5.80
N LEU A 213 3.72 -12.98 4.65
CA LEU A 213 4.88 -13.82 4.34
C LEU A 213 6.16 -13.36 5.06
N ALA A 214 6.10 -12.29 5.85
CA ALA A 214 7.28 -11.79 6.58
C ALA A 214 7.82 -12.85 7.54
N PRO A 215 9.15 -13.04 7.63
CA PRO A 215 9.76 -13.92 8.61
C PRO A 215 9.39 -13.51 10.04
N GLN A 216 9.28 -14.48 10.95
CA GLN A 216 8.90 -14.20 12.35
C GLN A 216 9.82 -13.18 13.02
N ALA A 217 11.13 -13.23 12.73
CA ALA A 217 12.10 -12.26 13.25
C ALA A 217 11.80 -10.83 12.78
N TYR A 218 11.32 -10.64 11.53
CA TYR A 218 10.90 -9.34 11.05
C TYR A 218 9.65 -8.85 11.76
N LYS A 219 8.64 -9.72 11.89
CA LYS A 219 7.41 -9.39 12.62
C LYS A 219 7.72 -8.97 14.06
N GLN A 220 8.61 -9.71 14.74
CA GLN A 220 9.01 -9.40 16.12
C GLN A 220 9.79 -8.09 16.20
N MET A 221 10.71 -7.83 15.28
CA MET A 221 11.47 -6.57 15.24
C MET A 221 10.54 -5.35 15.14
N LEU A 222 9.43 -5.46 14.38
CA LEU A 222 8.43 -4.39 14.29
C LEU A 222 7.65 -4.17 15.59
N VAL A 223 7.50 -5.20 16.41
CA VAL A 223 6.88 -5.10 17.74
C VAL A 223 7.82 -4.45 18.75
N ASP A 224 9.11 -4.76 18.66
CA ASP A 224 10.15 -4.33 19.62
C ASP A 224 10.66 -2.92 19.34
N CYS A 225 10.60 -2.44 18.09
CA CYS A 225 11.13 -1.14 17.65
C CYS A 225 10.10 -0.02 17.74
N ASN A 226 10.60 1.20 17.64
CA ASN A 226 9.81 2.43 17.57
C ASN A 226 10.35 3.38 16.47
N VAL A 227 9.79 4.60 16.36
CA VAL A 227 10.17 5.55 15.29
C VAL A 227 11.63 6.01 15.35
N ASP A 228 12.27 5.99 16.52
CA ASP A 228 13.67 6.37 16.68
C ASP A 228 14.62 5.31 16.10
N ASP A 229 14.09 4.08 15.88
CA ASP A 229 14.82 2.99 15.24
C ASP A 229 14.77 3.04 13.70
N LEU A 230 14.23 4.11 13.13
CA LEU A 230 14.16 4.29 11.68
C LEU A 230 15.25 5.22 11.16
N ILE A 231 15.70 4.94 9.93
CA ILE A 231 16.55 5.84 9.14
C ILE A 231 16.10 5.85 7.69
N ILE A 232 16.13 7.02 7.07
CA ILE A 232 15.90 7.16 5.62
C ILE A 232 17.27 7.22 4.94
N SER A 233 17.52 6.27 4.05
CA SER A 233 18.76 6.22 3.26
C SER A 233 18.50 5.71 1.86
N ALA A 234 19.21 6.27 0.89
CA ALA A 234 19.25 5.76 -0.50
C ALA A 234 20.44 4.78 -0.71
N GLY A 235 21.33 4.64 0.26
CA GLY A 235 22.59 3.88 0.15
C GLY A 235 22.40 2.38 -0.12
N ILE A 236 21.22 1.82 0.10
CA ILE A 236 20.94 0.40 -0.12
C ILE A 236 20.28 0.17 -1.49
N SER A 237 19.24 0.92 -1.80
CA SER A 237 18.39 0.69 -2.97
C SER A 237 18.60 1.70 -4.11
N GLY A 238 19.46 2.70 -3.92
CA GLY A 238 19.65 3.80 -4.87
C GLY A 238 18.48 4.81 -4.88
N THR A 239 17.48 4.60 -4.06
CA THR A 239 16.30 5.46 -3.90
C THR A 239 16.02 5.61 -2.42
N PRO A 240 15.59 6.79 -1.93
CA PRO A 240 15.28 6.98 -0.52
C PRO A 240 14.26 5.94 -0.03
N ALA A 241 14.64 5.22 1.01
CA ALA A 241 13.79 4.24 1.67
C ALA A 241 14.00 4.28 3.18
N SER A 242 12.93 3.95 3.92
CA SER A 242 12.93 3.94 5.39
C SER A 242 13.26 2.54 5.89
N TRP A 243 14.35 2.41 6.66
CA TRP A 243 14.93 1.16 7.11
C TRP A 243 14.94 1.06 8.63
N LEU A 244 14.86 -0.17 9.14
CA LEU A 244 15.06 -0.47 10.56
C LEU A 244 16.56 -0.50 10.89
N LYS A 245 17.03 0.39 11.78
CA LYS A 245 18.42 0.43 12.24
C LYS A 245 18.91 -0.91 12.82
N PRO A 246 18.13 -1.64 13.65
CA PRO A 246 18.55 -2.97 14.12
C PRO A 246 18.76 -3.96 12.98
N SER A 247 17.93 -3.93 11.94
CA SER A 247 18.11 -4.79 10.76
C SER A 247 19.37 -4.44 9.98
N LEU A 248 19.69 -3.15 9.83
CA LEU A 248 20.94 -2.69 9.21
C LEU A 248 22.16 -3.23 9.98
N ARG A 249 22.18 -3.06 11.31
CA ARG A 249 23.27 -3.56 12.16
C ARG A 249 23.44 -5.07 12.08
N ALA A 250 22.33 -5.82 12.08
CA ALA A 250 22.35 -7.28 11.94
C ALA A 250 22.95 -7.74 10.60
N ASN A 251 22.92 -6.87 9.57
CA ASN A 251 23.51 -7.12 8.25
C ASN A 251 24.86 -6.41 8.04
N GLY A 252 25.53 -6.00 9.11
CA GLY A 252 26.87 -5.41 9.05
C GLY A 252 26.92 -3.98 8.49
N LEU A 253 25.78 -3.28 8.45
CA LEU A 253 25.70 -1.88 8.02
C LEU A 253 25.62 -0.97 9.24
N ASP A 254 26.34 0.15 9.19
CA ASP A 254 26.29 1.18 10.22
C ASP A 254 25.21 2.22 9.87
N PRO A 255 24.10 2.30 10.64
CA PRO A 255 23.06 3.28 10.38
C PRO A 255 23.54 4.73 10.49
N ASP A 256 24.56 4.99 11.27
CA ASP A 256 25.10 6.35 11.50
C ASP A 256 26.11 6.75 10.40
N ASN A 257 26.53 5.80 9.56
CA ASN A 257 27.49 6.00 8.48
C ASN A 257 27.06 5.23 7.21
N MET A 258 25.87 5.53 6.72
CA MET A 258 25.30 4.87 5.53
C MET A 258 26.09 5.22 4.26
N PRO A 259 26.32 4.24 3.36
CA PRO A 259 27.01 4.50 2.09
C PRO A 259 26.23 5.47 1.21
N ASP A 260 26.95 6.13 0.30
CA ASP A 260 26.33 6.93 -0.76
C ASP A 260 25.41 6.09 -1.64
N ALA A 261 24.41 6.75 -2.21
CA ALA A 261 23.46 6.08 -3.08
C ALA A 261 24.16 5.45 -4.29
N PRO A 262 24.09 4.12 -4.49
CA PRO A 262 24.48 3.54 -5.76
C PRO A 262 23.60 4.15 -6.86
N GLY A 263 24.17 4.40 -8.04
CA GLY A 263 23.39 4.90 -9.18
C GLY A 263 22.13 4.03 -9.38
N ARG A 264 21.00 4.65 -9.77
CA ARG A 264 19.73 3.93 -9.99
C ARG A 264 19.95 2.80 -10.99
N GLN A 265 19.94 1.57 -10.51
CA GLN A 265 19.88 0.36 -11.32
C GLN A 265 18.57 -0.36 -10.97
N TYR A 266 17.56 -0.18 -11.82
CA TYR A 266 16.40 -1.03 -11.77
C TYR A 266 16.64 -2.20 -12.73
N ASP A 267 16.91 -3.38 -12.16
CA ASP A 267 17.00 -4.62 -12.90
C ASP A 267 16.04 -5.64 -12.30
N SER A 268 15.00 -5.98 -13.06
CA SER A 268 14.01 -6.98 -12.66
C SER A 268 14.59 -8.39 -12.50
N ASN A 269 15.77 -8.63 -13.05
CA ASN A 269 16.42 -9.95 -13.07
C ASN A 269 17.60 -10.09 -12.10
N GLN A 270 18.04 -9.03 -11.43
CA GLN A 270 19.20 -9.13 -10.56
C GLN A 270 18.85 -9.64 -9.16
N SER A 271 19.44 -10.79 -8.86
CA SER A 271 19.48 -11.45 -7.56
C SER A 271 20.01 -10.56 -6.41
N PHE A 272 20.72 -9.48 -6.72
CA PHE A 272 21.35 -8.59 -5.74
C PHE A 272 20.34 -7.64 -5.04
N ALA A 273 19.39 -7.09 -5.77
CA ALA A 273 18.32 -6.27 -5.17
C ALA A 273 17.38 -7.14 -4.31
N GLY A 274 17.11 -8.37 -4.76
CA GLY A 274 16.31 -9.34 -4.01
C GLY A 274 16.93 -9.72 -2.65
N LYS A 275 18.24 -9.97 -2.58
CA LYS A 275 18.94 -10.27 -1.32
C LYS A 275 18.85 -9.12 -0.32
N LYS A 276 18.97 -7.86 -0.75
CA LYS A 276 18.88 -6.71 0.14
C LYS A 276 17.51 -6.57 0.80
N TRP A 277 16.43 -6.80 0.05
CA TRP A 277 15.07 -6.73 0.60
C TRP A 277 14.66 -7.97 1.41
N THR A 278 15.33 -9.10 1.25
CA THR A 278 15.11 -10.28 2.09
C THR A 278 15.81 -10.19 3.44
N GLU A 279 16.95 -9.54 3.50
CA GLU A 279 17.82 -9.51 4.67
C GLU A 279 17.74 -8.19 5.46
N VAL A 280 17.54 -7.05 4.74
CA VAL A 280 17.42 -5.72 5.36
C VAL A 280 15.96 -5.28 5.36
N TRP A 281 15.42 -5.06 6.53
CA TRP A 281 14.01 -4.81 6.73
C TRP A 281 13.67 -3.34 6.86
N ALA A 282 12.51 -2.99 6.30
CA ALA A 282 12.01 -1.64 6.20
C ALA A 282 10.77 -1.44 7.09
N ALA A 283 10.55 -0.24 7.58
CA ALA A 283 9.31 0.13 8.25
C ALA A 283 8.99 1.61 8.04
N GLY A 284 7.72 1.96 8.13
CA GLY A 284 7.26 3.34 8.13
C GLY A 284 7.08 3.90 9.54
N GLN A 285 6.85 5.21 9.63
CA GLN A 285 6.75 5.94 10.90
C GLN A 285 5.54 5.53 11.77
N GLY A 286 4.56 4.79 11.22
CA GLY A 286 3.49 4.20 12.00
C GLY A 286 3.90 3.02 12.90
N LEU A 287 5.17 2.67 12.94
CA LEU A 287 5.74 1.55 13.70
C LEU A 287 5.37 1.59 15.20
N GLY A 288 5.39 2.75 15.82
CA GLY A 288 5.20 2.89 17.28
C GLY A 288 3.84 2.41 17.83
N THR A 289 2.84 2.22 16.97
CA THR A 289 1.51 1.70 17.37
C THR A 289 1.41 0.18 17.34
N ILE A 290 2.42 -0.52 16.81
CA ILE A 290 2.45 -1.98 16.69
C ILE A 290 2.91 -2.58 18.01
N LYS A 291 2.10 -3.50 18.60
CA LYS A 291 2.38 -4.04 19.93
C LYS A 291 2.40 -5.57 19.98
N ALA A 292 1.93 -6.23 18.92
CA ALA A 292 1.89 -7.70 18.84
C ALA A 292 1.83 -8.16 17.39
N VAL A 293 2.14 -9.43 17.17
CA VAL A 293 1.81 -10.16 15.94
C VAL A 293 0.38 -10.65 16.10
N GLU A 294 -0.51 -10.25 15.18
CA GLU A 294 -1.96 -10.47 15.30
C GLU A 294 -2.56 -10.94 13.97
N PRO A 295 -3.73 -11.59 13.98
CA PRO A 295 -4.48 -11.82 12.74
C PRO A 295 -4.93 -10.49 12.11
N VAL A 296 -5.03 -10.46 10.76
CA VAL A 296 -5.54 -9.30 10.00
C VAL A 296 -6.89 -8.84 10.52
N SER A 297 -7.80 -9.77 10.85
CA SER A 297 -9.12 -9.45 11.39
C SER A 297 -9.05 -8.62 12.65
N ALA A 298 -8.17 -8.99 13.60
CA ALA A 298 -7.98 -8.25 14.85
C ALA A 298 -7.41 -6.83 14.62
N VAL A 299 -6.50 -6.70 13.66
CA VAL A 299 -5.96 -5.39 13.23
C VAL A 299 -7.10 -4.52 12.70
N VAL A 300 -7.92 -5.04 11.78
CA VAL A 300 -9.02 -4.28 11.16
C VAL A 300 -10.10 -3.94 12.17
N ASP A 301 -10.42 -4.83 13.11
CA ASP A 301 -11.37 -4.57 14.19
C ASP A 301 -10.94 -3.38 15.06
N ARG A 302 -9.66 -3.32 15.41
CA ARG A 302 -9.10 -2.20 16.16
C ARG A 302 -9.14 -0.91 15.36
N LEU A 303 -8.69 -0.94 14.12
CA LEU A 303 -8.75 0.22 13.20
C LEU A 303 -10.18 0.76 13.09
N ALA A 304 -11.19 -0.12 12.95
CA ALA A 304 -12.58 0.29 12.83
C ALA A 304 -13.11 0.94 14.12
N LYS A 305 -12.74 0.41 15.29
CA LYS A 305 -13.09 1.00 16.58
C LYS A 305 -12.48 2.38 16.76
N GLU A 306 -11.19 2.53 16.48
CA GLU A 306 -10.46 3.79 16.58
C GLU A 306 -10.99 4.82 15.57
N TYR A 307 -11.29 4.40 14.34
CA TYR A 307 -11.90 5.25 13.31
C TYR A 307 -13.26 5.78 13.76
N ALA A 308 -14.13 4.94 14.34
CA ALA A 308 -15.40 5.35 14.87
C ALA A 308 -15.26 6.35 16.02
N GLN A 309 -14.27 6.15 16.91
CA GLN A 309 -13.94 7.09 17.99
C GLN A 309 -13.45 8.44 17.45
N ALA A 310 -12.60 8.43 16.42
CA ALA A 310 -12.13 9.64 15.78
C ALA A 310 -13.27 10.45 15.16
N LEU A 311 -14.18 9.78 14.45
CA LEU A 311 -15.37 10.42 13.88
C LEU A 311 -16.30 10.99 14.96
N ALA A 312 -16.50 10.28 16.07
CA ALA A 312 -17.29 10.76 17.19
C ALA A 312 -16.67 12.03 17.81
N ARG A 313 -15.34 12.03 18.00
CA ARG A 313 -14.60 13.21 18.46
C ARG A 313 -14.78 14.40 17.53
N LEU A 314 -14.62 14.21 16.22
CA LEU A 314 -14.80 15.29 15.24
C LEU A 314 -16.20 15.88 15.27
N ARG A 315 -17.24 15.05 15.39
CA ARG A 315 -18.64 15.52 15.50
C ARG A 315 -18.93 16.28 16.81
N GLY A 316 -18.22 15.97 17.87
CA GLY A 316 -18.37 16.60 19.18
C GLY A 316 -17.60 17.92 19.37
N LEU A 317 -16.77 18.31 18.39
CA LEU A 317 -16.05 19.58 18.47
C LEU A 317 -17.00 20.76 18.19
N PRO A 318 -16.91 21.85 18.96
CA PRO A 318 -17.66 23.08 18.68
C PRO A 318 -17.08 23.72 17.40
N TYR A 319 -17.74 23.51 16.28
CA TYR A 319 -17.42 24.24 15.04
C TYR A 319 -18.13 25.62 15.13
N PRO A 320 -17.44 26.71 14.75
CA PRO A 320 -18.16 27.93 14.51
C PRO A 320 -19.22 27.68 13.43
N THR A 321 -20.47 27.94 13.73
CA THR A 321 -21.53 27.94 12.73
C THR A 321 -21.13 28.88 11.60
N PRO A 322 -21.25 28.50 10.31
CA PRO A 322 -21.03 29.44 9.24
C PRO A 322 -21.89 30.66 9.49
N HIS A 323 -21.28 31.84 9.64
CA HIS A 323 -22.04 33.07 9.62
C HIS A 323 -22.74 33.14 8.27
N ASN A 324 -24.08 33.02 8.26
CA ASN A 324 -24.90 33.33 7.08
C ASN A 324 -24.53 34.74 6.64
N GLN A 325 -23.75 34.86 5.56
CA GLN A 325 -23.59 36.09 4.80
C GLN A 325 -24.69 36.18 3.75
#